data_16757f931de45ff16ba7b05b5d126b5e
#
_entry.id   16757f931de45ff16ba7b05b5d126b5e
#
_cell.length_a   1.000
_cell.length_b   1.000
_cell.length_c   1.000
_cell.angle_alpha   90.00
_cell.angle_beta   90.00
_cell.angle_gamma   90.00
#
_symmetry.space_group_name_H-M   'P 1'
#
loop_
_entity.id
_entity.type
_entity.pdbx_description
1 polymer ?
#
loop_
_entity_poly.entity_id
_entity_poly.type
_entity_poly.pdbx_seq_one_letter_code
_entity_poly.pdbx_strand_id
1 'polypeptide(L)'
;MTLGPYTIGEAARRVGVSPSALRLWERQGLVRPERSRGRYRLYSEADLEQLRSVRRLRQVDQLNAPGIRRVLRDSVTSAHDGERRVDGRLLRHLRQVQGLSLRDAAKTAHLSVSFISSLERGVSGASVSTLQRLTAAYGTTLAALIGGPATASRDRLMPAGERPVLRLGGDSVRIEQLARGTSQLEPQLFVLARGATSDGAYAHAGEEFLYLLSGALTVWLGEDETYHLTRAGDALSFPSTLPHRWRNDAGGETRLLWINTPPTF
;
A
#
# COMPACT_ATOMS: atom_id res chain seq x y z
N MET A 1 29.43 2.34 6.66
CA MET A 1 30.13 1.27 7.40
C MET A 1 29.17 0.13 7.61
N THR A 2 29.27 -0.93 6.82
CA THR A 2 28.47 -2.15 7.00
C THR A 2 29.03 -2.86 8.22
N LEU A 3 28.25 -2.85 9.31
CA LEU A 3 28.57 -3.63 10.51
C LEU A 3 28.55 -5.12 10.10
N GLY A 4 29.61 -5.87 10.41
CA GLY A 4 29.74 -7.28 10.09
C GLY A 4 28.66 -8.15 10.77
N PRO A 5 28.58 -9.43 10.41
CA PRO A 5 27.56 -10.32 10.94
C PRO A 5 27.71 -10.53 12.44
N TYR A 6 26.57 -10.64 13.14
CA TYR A 6 26.44 -10.76 14.59
C TYR A 6 26.39 -12.22 15.05
N THR A 7 27.00 -12.53 16.17
CA THR A 7 26.81 -13.82 16.85
C THR A 7 25.41 -13.93 17.45
N ILE A 8 24.98 -15.15 17.80
CA ILE A 8 23.64 -15.36 18.42
C ILE A 8 23.45 -14.57 19.72
N GLY A 9 24.52 -14.39 20.52
CA GLY A 9 24.46 -13.61 21.77
C GLY A 9 24.27 -12.11 21.49
N GLU A 10 24.96 -11.57 20.49
CA GLU A 10 24.83 -10.16 20.08
C GLU A 10 23.46 -9.88 19.44
N ALA A 11 23.01 -10.78 18.55
CA ALA A 11 21.70 -10.68 17.94
C ALA A 11 20.58 -10.72 18.99
N ALA A 12 20.66 -11.64 19.96
CA ALA A 12 19.71 -11.76 21.05
C ALA A 12 19.62 -10.48 21.89
N ARG A 13 20.77 -9.89 22.26
CA ARG A 13 20.82 -8.60 22.98
C ARG A 13 20.21 -7.46 22.19
N ARG A 14 20.55 -7.33 20.89
CA ARG A 14 20.05 -6.26 20.01
C ARG A 14 18.55 -6.35 19.74
N VAL A 15 18.02 -7.57 19.69
CA VAL A 15 16.59 -7.83 19.51
C VAL A 15 15.83 -7.81 20.85
N GLY A 16 16.50 -7.90 21.99
CA GLY A 16 15.88 -7.91 23.32
C GLY A 16 15.15 -9.23 23.62
N VAL A 17 15.76 -10.37 23.27
CA VAL A 17 15.24 -11.72 23.53
C VAL A 17 16.36 -12.65 24.01
N SER A 18 16.03 -13.86 24.49
CA SER A 18 17.05 -14.84 24.88
C SER A 18 17.64 -15.55 23.65
N PRO A 19 18.90 -16.02 23.72
CA PRO A 19 19.48 -16.87 22.68
C PRO A 19 18.67 -18.15 22.43
N SER A 20 17.99 -18.66 23.44
CA SER A 20 17.11 -19.83 23.33
C SER A 20 15.86 -19.53 22.50
N ALA A 21 15.31 -18.31 22.59
CA ALA A 21 14.23 -17.87 21.74
C ALA A 21 14.66 -17.81 20.27
N LEU A 22 15.86 -17.29 19.95
CA LEU A 22 16.38 -17.26 18.59
C LEU A 22 16.56 -18.66 18.01
N ARG A 23 17.08 -19.63 18.80
CA ARG A 23 17.17 -21.03 18.36
C ARG A 23 15.80 -21.65 18.10
N LEU A 24 14.80 -21.32 18.91
CA LEU A 24 13.41 -21.76 18.69
C LEU A 24 12.85 -21.18 17.38
N TRP A 25 13.06 -19.90 17.14
CA TRP A 25 12.57 -19.22 15.94
C TRP A 25 13.27 -19.74 14.67
N GLU A 26 14.55 -20.07 14.74
CA GLU A 26 15.27 -20.75 13.67
C GLU A 26 14.65 -22.13 13.36
N ARG A 27 14.42 -22.98 14.40
CA ARG A 27 13.74 -24.28 14.23
C ARG A 27 12.33 -24.14 13.65
N GLN A 28 11.63 -23.05 13.98
CA GLN A 28 10.32 -22.73 13.46
C GLN A 28 10.37 -22.11 12.06
N GLY A 29 11.55 -21.92 11.47
CA GLY A 29 11.74 -21.36 10.13
C GLY A 29 11.35 -19.87 10.04
N LEU A 30 11.41 -19.14 11.16
CA LEU A 30 11.10 -17.71 11.24
C LEU A 30 12.33 -16.83 10.93
N VAL A 31 13.53 -17.38 10.95
CA VAL A 31 14.80 -16.76 10.56
C VAL A 31 15.76 -17.86 10.06
N ARG A 32 16.66 -17.52 9.15
CA ARG A 32 17.66 -18.45 8.59
C ARG A 32 19.02 -17.77 8.56
N PRO A 33 19.75 -17.71 9.70
CA PRO A 33 21.06 -17.11 9.76
C PRO A 33 22.07 -17.90 8.93
N GLU A 34 23.02 -17.21 8.36
CA GLU A 34 24.18 -17.85 7.69
C GLU A 34 25.06 -18.60 8.70
N ARG A 35 25.89 -19.50 8.20
CA ARG A 35 26.88 -20.22 9.01
C ARG A 35 28.29 -19.87 8.56
N SER A 36 29.14 -19.52 9.50
CA SER A 36 30.58 -19.35 9.24
C SER A 36 31.24 -20.64 8.82
N ARG A 37 32.48 -20.57 8.34
CA ARG A 37 33.32 -21.79 8.05
C ARG A 37 33.42 -22.70 9.26
N GLY A 38 33.40 -22.18 10.48
CA GLY A 38 33.36 -22.93 11.75
C GLY A 38 31.96 -23.39 12.17
N ARG A 39 30.93 -23.31 11.31
CA ARG A 39 29.54 -23.71 11.55
C ARG A 39 28.81 -22.89 12.63
N TYR A 40 29.36 -21.74 13.06
CA TYR A 40 28.69 -20.81 13.99
C TYR A 40 27.63 -19.98 13.24
N ARG A 41 26.52 -19.68 13.94
CA ARG A 41 25.43 -18.82 13.41
C ARG A 41 25.89 -17.39 13.32
N LEU A 42 25.67 -16.78 12.16
CA LEU A 42 25.97 -15.38 11.87
C LEU A 42 24.67 -14.71 11.38
N TYR A 43 24.29 -13.65 12.07
CA TYR A 43 23.08 -12.87 11.80
C TYR A 43 23.47 -11.56 11.11
N SER A 44 22.88 -11.28 9.97
CA SER A 44 23.00 -10.01 9.26
C SER A 44 22.10 -8.93 9.90
N GLU A 45 22.24 -7.66 9.52
CA GLU A 45 21.29 -6.61 9.95
C GLU A 45 19.86 -6.91 9.47
N ALA A 46 19.71 -7.45 8.26
CA ALA A 46 18.40 -7.89 7.74
C ALA A 46 17.79 -9.00 8.62
N ASP A 47 18.58 -9.94 9.14
CA ASP A 47 18.11 -10.95 10.10
C ASP A 47 17.65 -10.28 11.41
N LEU A 48 18.34 -9.25 11.88
CA LEU A 48 17.94 -8.52 13.08
C LEU A 48 16.60 -7.80 12.89
N GLU A 49 16.37 -7.19 11.75
CA GLU A 49 15.09 -6.56 11.42
C GLU A 49 13.94 -7.59 11.35
N GLN A 50 14.20 -8.72 10.72
CA GLN A 50 13.25 -9.84 10.68
C GLN A 50 12.94 -10.36 12.09
N LEU A 51 13.94 -10.50 12.94
CA LEU A 51 13.78 -10.93 14.33
C LEU A 51 13.01 -9.92 15.18
N ARG A 52 13.19 -8.60 14.97
CA ARG A 52 12.38 -7.55 15.60
C ARG A 52 10.92 -7.67 15.20
N SER A 53 10.65 -7.94 13.92
CA SER A 53 9.30 -8.18 13.40
C SER A 53 8.67 -9.44 14.01
N VAL A 54 9.40 -10.56 14.09
CA VAL A 54 8.95 -11.79 14.76
C VAL A 54 8.58 -11.53 16.21
N ARG A 55 9.43 -10.78 16.94
CA ARG A 55 9.16 -10.41 18.33
C ARG A 55 7.87 -9.63 18.47
N ARG A 56 7.67 -8.60 17.64
CA ARG A 56 6.44 -7.78 17.63
C ARG A 56 5.21 -8.63 17.37
N LEU A 57 5.22 -9.44 16.30
CA LEU A 57 4.10 -10.30 15.92
C LEU A 57 3.75 -11.34 16.99
N ARG A 58 4.73 -11.78 17.82
CA ARG A 58 4.46 -12.66 18.95
C ARG A 58 3.94 -11.95 20.19
N GLN A 59 4.51 -10.80 20.53
CA GLN A 59 4.23 -10.11 21.80
C GLN A 59 3.01 -9.20 21.71
N VAL A 60 2.81 -8.52 20.58
CA VAL A 60 1.71 -7.57 20.39
C VAL A 60 0.52 -8.23 19.69
N ASP A 61 0.79 -8.96 18.58
CA ASP A 61 -0.26 -9.55 17.76
C ASP A 61 -0.61 -11.00 18.16
N GLN A 62 0.07 -11.55 19.16
CA GLN A 62 -0.12 -12.91 19.73
C GLN A 62 -0.18 -14.04 18.66
N LEU A 63 0.50 -13.87 17.53
CA LEU A 63 0.49 -14.83 16.45
C LEU A 63 1.34 -16.06 16.78
N ASN A 64 0.85 -17.24 16.39
CA ASN A 64 1.62 -18.48 16.42
C ASN A 64 2.64 -18.55 15.26
N ALA A 65 3.58 -19.52 15.30
CA ALA A 65 4.64 -19.63 14.30
C ALA A 65 4.14 -19.80 12.84
N PRO A 66 3.06 -20.54 12.54
CA PRO A 66 2.44 -20.57 11.21
C PRO A 66 1.91 -19.22 10.77
N GLY A 67 1.22 -18.48 11.66
CA GLY A 67 0.72 -17.12 11.39
C GLY A 67 1.86 -16.14 11.10
N ILE A 68 2.92 -16.17 11.91
CA ILE A 68 4.11 -15.35 11.71
C ILE A 68 4.80 -15.69 10.38
N ARG A 69 4.97 -16.99 10.05
CA ARG A 69 5.56 -17.40 8.76
C ARG A 69 4.74 -16.91 7.56
N ARG A 70 3.42 -16.91 7.67
CA ARG A 70 2.55 -16.35 6.64
C ARG A 70 2.78 -14.86 6.48
N VAL A 71 2.76 -14.09 7.58
CA VAL A 71 3.01 -12.64 7.57
C VAL A 71 4.41 -12.33 7.06
N LEU A 72 5.45 -13.08 7.50
CA LEU A 72 6.82 -12.88 7.02
C LEU A 72 6.99 -13.27 5.53
N ARG A 73 6.32 -14.30 5.05
CA ARG A 73 6.32 -14.69 3.64
C ARG A 73 5.66 -13.63 2.78
N ASP A 74 4.50 -13.14 3.23
CA ASP A 74 3.77 -12.05 2.60
C ASP A 74 4.59 -10.74 2.64
N SER A 75 5.44 -10.54 3.68
CA SER A 75 6.39 -9.42 3.78
C SER A 75 7.67 -9.62 2.96
N VAL A 76 8.18 -10.84 2.79
CA VAL A 76 9.39 -11.13 1.99
C VAL A 76 9.08 -11.06 0.50
N THR A 77 7.87 -11.43 0.08
CA THR A 77 7.36 -11.09 -1.27
C THR A 77 7.17 -9.57 -1.44
N SER A 78 7.02 -8.81 -0.34
CA SER A 78 6.94 -7.34 -0.33
C SER A 78 8.28 -6.63 -0.11
N ALA A 79 9.32 -7.32 0.34
CA ALA A 79 10.61 -6.72 0.72
C ALA A 79 11.57 -6.50 -0.46
N HIS A 80 11.18 -6.89 -1.68
CA HIS A 80 11.97 -6.58 -2.88
C HIS A 80 11.56 -5.28 -3.57
N ASP A 81 10.42 -4.69 -3.16
CA ASP A 81 9.99 -3.34 -3.54
C ASP A 81 9.01 -2.88 -2.47
N GLY A 82 8.95 -1.59 -2.14
CA GLY A 82 7.97 -0.99 -1.23
C GLY A 82 6.51 -1.15 -1.70
N GLU A 83 6.18 -2.26 -2.30
CA GLU A 83 4.94 -2.60 -2.99
C GLU A 83 3.95 -3.24 -2.02
N ARG A 84 2.84 -2.57 -1.80
CA ARG A 84 1.76 -3.07 -0.94
C ARG A 84 0.52 -3.40 -1.77
N ARG A 85 0.00 -4.62 -1.59
CA ARG A 85 -1.40 -4.91 -1.89
C ARG A 85 -2.26 -4.35 -0.76
N VAL A 86 -3.51 -4.03 -1.06
CA VAL A 86 -4.46 -3.54 -0.05
C VAL A 86 -4.53 -4.52 1.13
N ASP A 87 -4.17 -4.04 2.31
CA ASP A 87 -4.29 -4.84 3.53
C ASP A 87 -5.75 -4.87 4.00
N GLY A 88 -6.41 -6.00 3.81
CA GLY A 88 -7.80 -6.19 4.25
C GLY A 88 -8.00 -6.01 5.75
N ARG A 89 -6.96 -6.25 6.58
CA ARG A 89 -7.02 -6.01 8.02
C ARG A 89 -7.04 -4.52 8.32
N LEU A 90 -6.27 -3.72 7.57
CA LEU A 90 -6.29 -2.27 7.68
C LEU A 90 -7.67 -1.72 7.28
N LEU A 91 -8.25 -2.19 6.18
CA LEU A 91 -9.62 -1.82 5.78
C LEU A 91 -10.63 -2.11 6.90
N ARG A 92 -10.57 -3.31 7.47
CA ARG A 92 -11.44 -3.69 8.60
C ARG A 92 -11.23 -2.81 9.81
N HIS A 93 -9.97 -2.51 10.16
CA HIS A 93 -9.64 -1.62 11.28
C HIS A 93 -10.22 -0.23 11.06
N LEU A 94 -10.01 0.37 9.89
CA LEU A 94 -10.53 1.70 9.55
C LEU A 94 -12.06 1.74 9.64
N ARG A 95 -12.75 0.75 9.10
CA ARG A 95 -14.21 0.64 9.23
C ARG A 95 -14.66 0.60 10.70
N GLN A 96 -13.96 -0.20 11.53
CA GLN A 96 -14.29 -0.37 12.95
C GLN A 96 -14.02 0.90 13.76
N VAL A 97 -12.96 1.64 13.47
CA VAL A 97 -12.65 2.93 14.10
C VAL A 97 -13.77 3.95 13.84
N GLN A 98 -14.39 3.89 12.65
CA GLN A 98 -15.57 4.71 12.32
C GLN A 98 -16.89 4.17 12.90
N GLY A 99 -16.85 3.09 13.67
CA GLY A 99 -18.05 2.47 14.24
C GLY A 99 -19.00 1.84 13.21
N LEU A 100 -18.57 1.68 11.94
CA LEU A 100 -19.44 1.20 10.88
C LEU A 100 -19.58 -0.32 10.91
N SER A 101 -20.82 -0.82 10.81
CA SER A 101 -21.08 -2.22 10.48
C SER A 101 -20.72 -2.50 9.00
N LEU A 102 -20.59 -3.77 8.63
CA LEU A 102 -20.42 -4.14 7.21
C LEU A 102 -21.60 -3.66 6.33
N ARG A 103 -22.81 -3.59 6.90
CA ARG A 103 -24.01 -3.11 6.18
C ARG A 103 -23.94 -1.59 5.95
N ASP A 104 -23.53 -0.83 6.97
CA ASP A 104 -23.42 0.62 6.86
C ASP A 104 -22.33 0.98 5.84
N ALA A 105 -21.17 0.34 5.94
CA ALA A 105 -20.08 0.51 4.99
C ALA A 105 -20.51 0.16 3.54
N ALA A 106 -21.26 -0.93 3.36
CA ALA A 106 -21.77 -1.34 2.07
C ALA A 106 -22.74 -0.33 1.48
N LYS A 107 -23.64 0.21 2.30
CA LYS A 107 -24.61 1.24 1.91
C LYS A 107 -23.89 2.52 1.50
N THR A 108 -22.97 3.02 2.33
CA THR A 108 -22.24 4.28 2.07
C THR A 108 -21.30 4.18 0.87
N ALA A 109 -20.58 3.06 0.74
CA ALA A 109 -19.66 2.83 -0.38
C ALA A 109 -20.34 2.36 -1.66
N HIS A 110 -21.67 2.13 -1.66
CA HIS A 110 -22.42 1.53 -2.78
C HIS A 110 -21.80 0.20 -3.26
N LEU A 111 -21.44 -0.67 -2.31
CA LEU A 111 -20.87 -2.00 -2.54
C LEU A 111 -21.73 -3.08 -1.86
N SER A 112 -21.52 -4.35 -2.21
CA SER A 112 -22.20 -5.43 -1.50
C SER A 112 -21.50 -5.76 -0.17
N VAL A 113 -22.27 -6.18 0.84
CA VAL A 113 -21.75 -6.62 2.14
C VAL A 113 -20.76 -7.79 1.98
N SER A 114 -21.08 -8.73 1.10
CA SER A 114 -20.24 -9.90 0.81
C SER A 114 -18.89 -9.49 0.18
N PHE A 115 -18.91 -8.48 -0.68
CA PHE A 115 -17.69 -7.98 -1.33
C PHE A 115 -16.76 -7.28 -0.33
N ILE A 116 -17.28 -6.37 0.52
CA ILE A 116 -16.47 -5.73 1.57
C ILE A 116 -15.89 -6.80 2.52
N SER A 117 -16.71 -7.75 2.96
CA SER A 117 -16.23 -8.86 3.80
C SER A 117 -15.11 -9.67 3.11
N SER A 118 -15.20 -9.88 1.80
CA SER A 118 -14.18 -10.57 1.01
C SER A 118 -12.88 -9.78 0.91
N LEU A 119 -12.98 -8.45 0.72
CA LEU A 119 -11.83 -7.53 0.74
C LEU A 119 -11.12 -7.52 2.10
N GLU A 120 -11.89 -7.41 3.20
CA GLU A 120 -11.34 -7.40 4.56
C GLU A 120 -10.66 -8.72 4.94
N ARG A 121 -11.04 -9.84 4.33
CA ARG A 121 -10.37 -11.14 4.49
C ARG A 121 -9.19 -11.34 3.54
N GLY A 122 -8.95 -10.40 2.62
CA GLY A 122 -7.90 -10.50 1.61
C GLY A 122 -8.17 -11.58 0.54
N VAL A 123 -9.44 -11.95 0.35
CA VAL A 123 -9.86 -12.96 -0.66
C VAL A 123 -10.06 -12.32 -2.02
N SER A 124 -10.55 -11.08 -2.06
CA SER A 124 -10.77 -10.30 -3.28
C SER A 124 -9.78 -9.14 -3.37
N GLY A 125 -9.39 -8.78 -4.60
CA GLY A 125 -8.69 -7.54 -4.87
C GLY A 125 -9.64 -6.34 -4.94
N ALA A 126 -9.10 -5.14 -4.85
CA ALA A 126 -9.83 -3.90 -5.03
C ALA A 126 -9.38 -3.17 -6.29
N SER A 127 -10.29 -2.46 -6.93
CA SER A 127 -10.00 -1.47 -7.98
C SER A 127 -9.80 -0.09 -7.39
N VAL A 128 -9.33 0.87 -8.19
CA VAL A 128 -9.21 2.27 -7.77
C VAL A 128 -10.56 2.82 -7.33
N SER A 129 -11.61 2.63 -8.12
CA SER A 129 -12.96 3.10 -7.79
C SER A 129 -13.50 2.48 -6.50
N THR A 130 -13.21 1.19 -6.26
CA THR A 130 -13.58 0.51 -5.01
C THR A 130 -12.89 1.14 -3.81
N LEU A 131 -11.58 1.39 -3.89
CA LEU A 131 -10.83 1.99 -2.78
C LEU A 131 -11.26 3.42 -2.52
N GLN A 132 -11.47 4.22 -3.55
CA GLN A 132 -11.96 5.60 -3.42
C GLN A 132 -13.32 5.66 -2.70
N ARG A 133 -14.25 4.76 -3.04
CA ARG A 133 -15.54 4.66 -2.34
C ARG A 133 -15.39 4.21 -0.88
N LEU A 134 -14.48 3.28 -0.61
CA LEU A 134 -14.23 2.80 0.75
C LEU A 134 -13.53 3.87 1.60
N THR A 135 -12.53 4.57 1.06
CA THR A 135 -11.85 5.66 1.78
C THR A 135 -12.81 6.79 2.10
N ALA A 136 -13.67 7.18 1.16
CA ALA A 136 -14.73 8.16 1.40
C ALA A 136 -15.71 7.70 2.51
N ALA A 137 -16.14 6.42 2.47
CA ALA A 137 -17.03 5.85 3.48
C ALA A 137 -16.37 5.75 4.87
N TYR A 138 -15.05 5.55 4.94
CA TYR A 138 -14.30 5.38 6.18
C TYR A 138 -13.67 6.67 6.69
N GLY A 139 -13.87 7.81 6.02
CA GLY A 139 -13.27 9.10 6.40
C GLY A 139 -11.74 9.03 6.42
N THR A 140 -11.15 8.40 5.42
CA THR A 140 -9.70 8.19 5.31
C THR A 140 -9.22 8.48 3.89
N THR A 141 -7.90 8.46 3.67
CA THR A 141 -7.30 8.74 2.36
C THR A 141 -6.74 7.47 1.72
N LEU A 142 -6.56 7.50 0.40
CA LEU A 142 -5.82 6.45 -0.30
C LEU A 142 -4.37 6.37 0.20
N ALA A 143 -3.75 7.52 0.51
CA ALA A 143 -2.42 7.58 1.11
C ALA A 143 -2.33 6.83 2.44
N ALA A 144 -3.35 6.90 3.28
CA ALA A 144 -3.40 6.17 4.54
C ALA A 144 -3.41 4.65 4.35
N LEU A 145 -4.01 4.16 3.25
CA LEU A 145 -3.99 2.75 2.89
C LEU A 145 -2.61 2.30 2.38
N ILE A 146 -1.85 3.20 1.77
CA ILE A 146 -0.52 2.92 1.19
C ILE A 146 0.58 3.02 2.26
N GLY A 147 0.59 4.09 3.04
CA GLY A 147 1.69 4.47 3.93
C GLY A 147 1.49 4.17 5.42
N GLY A 148 0.29 3.79 5.84
CA GLY A 148 -0.08 3.80 7.26
C GLY A 148 -0.40 5.24 7.74
N PRO A 149 -0.75 5.42 9.04
CA PRO A 149 -1.11 6.74 9.55
C PRO A 149 -0.01 7.74 9.23
N ALA A 150 -0.40 8.92 8.76
CA ALA A 150 0.50 10.03 8.48
C ALA A 150 1.26 10.39 9.76
N THR A 151 2.36 9.69 10.04
CA THR A 151 3.32 10.19 11.00
C THR A 151 3.85 11.47 10.37
N ALA A 152 3.68 12.58 11.08
CA ALA A 152 4.22 13.88 10.68
C ALA A 152 5.73 13.74 10.51
N SER A 153 6.16 13.24 9.36
CA SER A 153 7.57 13.16 9.01
C SER A 153 8.05 14.59 8.84
N ARG A 154 9.06 14.99 9.59
CA ARG A 154 9.76 16.25 9.38
C ARG A 154 10.56 16.27 8.08
N ASP A 155 10.75 15.10 7.47
CA ASP A 155 11.45 14.97 6.21
C ASP A 155 10.51 15.29 5.04
N ARG A 156 10.83 16.35 4.33
CA ARG A 156 10.07 16.84 3.17
C ARG A 156 10.51 16.20 1.86
N LEU A 157 11.67 15.56 1.85
CA LEU A 157 12.17 14.84 0.68
C LEU A 157 11.59 13.42 0.63
N MET A 158 11.08 13.03 -0.53
CA MET A 158 10.65 11.67 -0.85
C MET A 158 11.58 11.10 -1.92
N PRO A 159 12.64 10.36 -1.54
CA PRO A 159 13.51 9.73 -2.53
C PRO A 159 12.72 8.72 -3.39
N ALA A 160 13.08 8.61 -4.68
CA ALA A 160 12.37 7.74 -5.62
C ALA A 160 12.33 6.27 -5.17
N GLY A 161 13.40 5.78 -4.52
CA GLY A 161 13.47 4.40 -4.01
C GLY A 161 12.75 4.15 -2.69
N GLU A 162 12.21 5.20 -2.04
CA GLU A 162 11.51 5.10 -0.76
C GLU A 162 10.00 5.36 -0.86
N ARG A 163 9.50 5.58 -2.07
CA ARG A 163 8.09 5.85 -2.31
C ARG A 163 7.23 4.67 -1.90
N PRO A 164 6.23 4.86 -1.03
CA PRO A 164 5.22 3.84 -0.81
C PRO A 164 4.47 3.55 -2.12
N VAL A 165 4.28 2.28 -2.44
CA VAL A 165 3.65 1.82 -3.67
C VAL A 165 2.44 0.98 -3.37
N LEU A 166 1.32 1.26 -4.04
CA LEU A 166 0.10 0.46 -4.05
C LEU A 166 -0.08 -0.18 -5.43
N ARG A 167 -0.37 -1.48 -5.46
CA ARG A 167 -0.70 -2.23 -6.68
C ARG A 167 -2.14 -2.71 -6.64
N LEU A 168 -2.85 -2.51 -7.73
CA LEU A 168 -4.27 -2.81 -7.88
C LEU A 168 -4.53 -3.54 -9.20
N GLY A 169 -5.72 -4.17 -9.29
CA GLY A 169 -6.20 -4.75 -10.53
C GLY A 169 -5.26 -5.83 -11.11
N GLY A 170 -4.67 -6.70 -10.26
CA GLY A 170 -3.73 -7.73 -10.72
C GLY A 170 -2.44 -7.14 -11.30
N ASP A 171 -1.95 -6.06 -10.68
CA ASP A 171 -0.76 -5.29 -11.05
C ASP A 171 -0.93 -4.41 -12.31
N SER A 172 -2.16 -4.25 -12.83
CA SER A 172 -2.43 -3.37 -13.96
C SER A 172 -2.34 -1.88 -13.59
N VAL A 173 -2.48 -1.54 -12.31
CA VAL A 173 -2.39 -0.17 -11.78
C VAL A 173 -1.39 -0.13 -10.66
N ARG A 174 -0.37 0.72 -10.78
CA ARG A 174 0.62 1.02 -9.74
C ARG A 174 0.54 2.50 -9.37
N ILE A 175 0.36 2.79 -8.08
CA ILE A 175 0.27 4.14 -7.54
C ILE A 175 1.43 4.34 -6.57
N GLU A 176 2.29 5.31 -6.84
CA GLU A 176 3.42 5.69 -5.99
C GLU A 176 3.11 7.00 -5.28
N GLN A 177 3.24 7.03 -3.96
CA GLN A 177 3.07 8.25 -3.18
C GLN A 177 4.30 9.14 -3.30
N LEU A 178 4.11 10.40 -3.72
CA LEU A 178 5.21 11.33 -3.99
C LEU A 178 5.51 12.27 -2.81
N ALA A 179 4.65 12.32 -1.80
CA ALA A 179 4.86 13.17 -0.63
C ALA A 179 4.43 12.47 0.66
N ARG A 180 4.93 12.94 1.80
CA ARG A 180 4.57 12.50 3.16
C ARG A 180 3.97 13.66 3.94
N GLY A 181 2.91 13.38 4.72
CA GLY A 181 2.38 14.33 5.71
C GLY A 181 1.86 15.64 5.13
N THR A 182 1.40 15.66 3.89
CA THR A 182 0.75 16.83 3.29
C THR A 182 -0.72 16.88 3.73
N SER A 183 -1.21 18.09 4.04
CA SER A 183 -2.59 18.31 4.47
C SER A 183 -3.49 18.87 3.37
N GLN A 184 -2.94 19.30 2.25
CA GLN A 184 -3.66 19.95 1.16
C GLN A 184 -3.50 19.25 -0.18
N LEU A 185 -2.36 18.59 -0.40
CA LEU A 185 -2.04 17.93 -1.66
C LEU A 185 -1.83 16.44 -1.44
N GLU A 186 -2.36 15.60 -2.31
CA GLU A 186 -2.02 14.18 -2.41
C GLU A 186 -1.40 13.89 -3.77
N PRO A 187 -0.10 14.20 -3.97
CA PRO A 187 0.57 13.96 -5.23
C PRO A 187 0.98 12.49 -5.36
N GLN A 188 0.59 11.89 -6.47
CA GLN A 188 0.80 10.48 -6.79
C GLN A 188 1.34 10.32 -8.22
N LEU A 189 2.20 9.33 -8.43
CA LEU A 189 2.55 8.86 -9.75
C LEU A 189 1.73 7.62 -10.06
N PHE A 190 0.86 7.71 -11.05
CA PHE A 190 0.13 6.57 -11.59
C PHE A 190 0.93 5.95 -12.73
N VAL A 191 1.10 4.65 -12.66
CA VAL A 191 1.69 3.83 -13.72
C VAL A 191 0.66 2.77 -14.10
N LEU A 192 0.14 2.87 -15.31
CA LEU A 192 -1.01 2.13 -15.79
C LEU A 192 -0.57 1.18 -16.90
N ALA A 193 -0.75 -0.12 -16.73
CA ALA A 193 -0.53 -1.08 -17.79
C ALA A 193 -1.53 -0.84 -18.95
N ARG A 194 -1.22 -1.37 -20.13
CA ARG A 194 -2.11 -1.32 -21.27
C ARG A 194 -3.51 -1.80 -20.92
N GLY A 195 -4.53 -1.00 -21.22
CA GLY A 195 -5.93 -1.30 -20.98
C GLY A 195 -6.38 -1.20 -19.51
N ALA A 196 -5.53 -0.74 -18.62
CA ALA A 196 -5.90 -0.48 -17.22
C ALA A 196 -7.05 0.52 -17.12
N THR A 197 -7.96 0.31 -16.18
CA THR A 197 -9.14 1.17 -15.95
C THR A 197 -9.31 1.45 -14.47
N SER A 198 -10.10 2.48 -14.12
CA SER A 198 -10.57 2.71 -12.75
C SER A 198 -11.53 1.62 -12.24
N ASP A 199 -12.08 0.80 -13.14
CA ASP A 199 -13.12 -0.20 -12.86
C ASP A 199 -14.39 0.43 -12.26
N GLY A 200 -14.92 1.42 -12.95
CA GLY A 200 -16.10 2.19 -12.61
C GLY A 200 -15.82 3.65 -12.29
N ALA A 201 -16.89 4.44 -12.25
CA ALA A 201 -16.83 5.83 -11.84
C ALA A 201 -16.82 5.97 -10.31
N TYR A 202 -16.15 7.02 -9.85
CA TYR A 202 -16.12 7.43 -8.45
C TYR A 202 -16.14 8.96 -8.37
N ALA A 203 -16.48 9.49 -7.19
CA ALA A 203 -16.48 10.93 -6.92
C ALA A 203 -16.10 11.15 -5.46
N HIS A 204 -15.47 12.28 -5.17
CA HIS A 204 -15.12 12.71 -3.82
C HIS A 204 -15.06 14.24 -3.73
N ALA A 205 -14.91 14.79 -2.54
CA ALA A 205 -14.75 16.23 -2.38
C ALA A 205 -13.40 16.70 -2.90
N GLY A 206 -13.32 17.93 -3.41
CA GLY A 206 -12.10 18.59 -3.82
C GLY A 206 -11.91 18.69 -5.32
N GLU A 207 -10.65 18.77 -5.73
CA GLU A 207 -10.22 18.93 -7.12
C GLU A 207 -9.13 17.94 -7.46
N GLU A 208 -9.07 17.55 -8.72
CA GLU A 208 -8.02 16.72 -9.27
C GLU A 208 -7.26 17.45 -10.37
N PHE A 209 -5.97 17.20 -10.42
CA PHE A 209 -5.08 17.65 -11.49
C PHE A 209 -4.27 16.46 -12.00
N LEU A 210 -4.36 16.23 -13.30
CA LEU A 210 -3.64 15.20 -14.03
C LEU A 210 -2.62 15.84 -14.96
N TYR A 211 -1.42 15.28 -15.03
CA TYR A 211 -0.40 15.68 -15.99
C TYR A 211 0.23 14.44 -16.61
N LEU A 212 0.05 14.29 -17.94
CA LEU A 212 0.54 13.13 -18.68
C LEU A 212 2.06 13.21 -18.87
N LEU A 213 2.78 12.23 -18.36
CA LEU A 213 4.23 12.10 -18.52
C LEU A 213 4.57 11.27 -19.76
N SER A 214 3.82 10.19 -20.02
CA SER A 214 3.99 9.34 -21.20
C SER A 214 2.74 8.47 -21.43
N GLY A 215 2.54 7.99 -22.64
CA GLY A 215 1.40 7.14 -23.01
C GLY A 215 0.18 7.94 -23.43
N ALA A 216 -1.01 7.44 -23.12
CA ALA A 216 -2.29 8.11 -23.37
C ALA A 216 -3.32 7.72 -22.32
N LEU A 217 -4.26 8.62 -22.02
CA LEU A 217 -5.34 8.39 -21.08
C LEU A 217 -6.64 8.98 -21.62
N THR A 218 -7.72 8.22 -21.54
CA THR A 218 -9.06 8.77 -21.68
C THR A 218 -9.72 8.92 -20.32
N VAL A 219 -10.29 10.08 -20.07
CA VAL A 219 -11.02 10.43 -18.84
C VAL A 219 -12.44 10.83 -19.22
N TRP A 220 -13.42 10.27 -18.54
CA TRP A 220 -14.84 10.64 -18.63
C TRP A 220 -15.24 11.37 -17.37
N LEU A 221 -15.86 12.54 -17.52
CA LEU A 221 -16.39 13.36 -16.43
C LEU A 221 -17.90 13.47 -16.58
N GLY A 222 -18.65 13.07 -15.54
CA GLY A 222 -20.10 13.00 -15.61
C GLY A 222 -20.58 11.99 -16.67
N GLU A 223 -21.68 12.33 -17.35
CA GLU A 223 -22.27 11.51 -18.42
C GLU A 223 -21.80 11.93 -19.81
N ASP A 224 -21.46 13.21 -20.00
CA ASP A 224 -21.34 13.84 -21.32
C ASP A 224 -19.91 14.22 -21.72
N GLU A 225 -19.00 14.38 -20.78
CA GLU A 225 -17.66 14.89 -21.08
C GLU A 225 -16.62 13.77 -21.22
N THR A 226 -15.87 13.82 -22.33
CA THR A 226 -14.76 12.88 -22.60
C THR A 226 -13.51 13.64 -22.98
N TYR A 227 -12.42 13.39 -22.27
CA TYR A 227 -11.12 14.00 -22.51
C TYR A 227 -10.08 12.94 -22.91
N HIS A 228 -9.28 13.25 -23.91
CA HIS A 228 -8.20 12.39 -24.40
C HIS A 228 -6.85 13.09 -24.21
N LEU A 229 -6.08 12.64 -23.23
CA LEU A 229 -4.69 13.05 -23.04
C LEU A 229 -3.83 12.13 -23.90
N THR A 230 -3.21 12.65 -24.95
CA THR A 230 -2.51 11.84 -25.96
C THR A 230 -1.05 12.19 -26.15
N ARG A 231 -0.60 13.34 -25.58
CA ARG A 231 0.78 13.83 -25.68
C ARG A 231 1.34 14.08 -24.30
N ALA A 232 2.59 13.70 -24.10
CA ALA A 232 3.31 14.11 -22.88
C ALA A 232 3.25 15.63 -22.73
N GLY A 233 2.86 16.11 -21.54
CA GLY A 233 2.58 17.51 -21.25
C GLY A 233 1.10 17.87 -21.28
N ASP A 234 0.21 17.04 -21.82
CA ASP A 234 -1.23 17.27 -21.68
C ASP A 234 -1.62 17.28 -20.20
N ALA A 235 -2.48 18.23 -19.83
CA ALA A 235 -2.98 18.37 -18.47
C ALA A 235 -4.50 18.50 -18.44
N LEU A 236 -5.12 17.98 -17.37
CA LEU A 236 -6.55 18.07 -17.14
C LEU A 236 -6.78 18.40 -15.65
N SER A 237 -7.66 19.36 -15.38
CA SER A 237 -8.13 19.64 -14.02
C SER A 237 -9.64 19.67 -13.97
N PHE A 238 -10.22 19.15 -12.89
CA PHE A 238 -11.68 19.10 -12.73
C PHE A 238 -12.06 18.98 -11.26
N PRO A 239 -13.29 19.43 -10.87
CA PRO A 239 -13.84 19.18 -9.56
C PRO A 239 -14.07 17.67 -9.36
N SER A 240 -13.47 17.07 -8.35
CA SER A 240 -13.60 15.63 -8.06
C SER A 240 -15.00 15.21 -7.63
N THR A 241 -15.90 16.18 -7.39
CA THR A 241 -17.33 15.95 -7.14
C THR A 241 -18.08 15.46 -8.37
N LEU A 242 -17.52 15.66 -9.57
CA LEU A 242 -18.04 15.06 -10.80
C LEU A 242 -17.69 13.56 -10.78
N PRO A 243 -18.65 12.65 -11.00
CA PRO A 243 -18.36 11.25 -11.21
C PRO A 243 -17.37 11.09 -12.37
N HIS A 244 -16.24 10.47 -12.13
CA HIS A 244 -15.19 10.33 -13.12
C HIS A 244 -14.65 8.91 -13.18
N ARG A 245 -14.21 8.52 -14.36
CA ARG A 245 -13.57 7.22 -14.68
C ARG A 245 -12.51 7.44 -15.74
N TRP A 246 -11.58 6.50 -15.84
CA TRP A 246 -10.49 6.60 -16.79
C TRP A 246 -10.08 5.24 -17.34
N ARG A 247 -9.37 5.27 -18.48
CA ARG A 247 -8.77 4.11 -19.13
C ARG A 247 -7.47 4.50 -19.83
N ASN A 248 -6.47 3.61 -19.71
CA ASN A 248 -5.27 3.67 -20.52
C ASN A 248 -5.56 3.12 -21.91
N ASP A 249 -5.63 3.99 -22.91
CA ASP A 249 -5.86 3.64 -24.32
C ASP A 249 -4.54 3.53 -25.13
N ALA A 250 -3.38 3.73 -24.49
CA ALA A 250 -2.09 3.55 -25.14
C ALA A 250 -1.83 2.09 -25.52
N GLY A 251 -0.99 1.88 -26.52
CA GLY A 251 -0.49 0.55 -26.89
C GLY A 251 0.42 -0.11 -25.84
N GLY A 252 0.82 0.63 -24.79
CA GLY A 252 1.71 0.22 -23.72
C GLY A 252 1.39 0.88 -22.38
N GLU A 253 2.41 1.04 -21.54
CA GLU A 253 2.30 1.68 -20.24
C GLU A 253 2.02 3.19 -20.38
N THR A 254 1.14 3.71 -19.52
CA THR A 254 0.88 5.14 -19.36
C THR A 254 1.37 5.61 -17.99
N ARG A 255 2.02 6.74 -17.94
CA ARG A 255 2.51 7.35 -16.70
C ARG A 255 1.99 8.78 -16.58
N LEU A 256 1.46 9.12 -15.42
CA LEU A 256 0.95 10.46 -15.15
C LEU A 256 1.14 10.86 -13.71
N LEU A 257 1.36 12.16 -13.49
CA LEU A 257 1.23 12.78 -12.20
C LEU A 257 -0.27 13.00 -11.94
N TRP A 258 -0.74 12.57 -10.77
CA TRP A 258 -2.11 12.76 -10.31
C TRP A 258 -2.09 13.44 -8.94
N ILE A 259 -2.76 14.57 -8.82
CA ILE A 259 -2.81 15.35 -7.59
C ILE A 259 -4.27 15.53 -7.18
N ASN A 260 -4.59 15.12 -5.96
CA ASN A 260 -5.88 15.36 -5.33
C ASN A 260 -5.77 16.47 -4.29
N THR A 261 -6.82 17.30 -4.14
CA THR A 261 -6.92 18.36 -3.13
C THR A 261 -8.35 18.50 -2.63
N PRO A 262 -8.63 18.52 -1.31
CA PRO A 262 -7.73 18.01 -0.26
C PRO A 262 -7.47 16.52 -0.45
N PRO A 263 -6.53 15.91 0.27
CA PRO A 263 -6.42 14.46 0.29
C PRO A 263 -7.79 13.86 0.58
N THR A 264 -8.20 12.90 -0.22
CA THR A 264 -9.54 12.30 -0.14
C THR A 264 -9.76 11.67 1.24
N PHE A 265 -10.61 12.31 2.02
CA PHE A 265 -11.09 11.80 3.31
C PHE A 265 -12.28 10.88 3.07
#